data_598f16b7abf226235910e083f2080265
#
_entry.id   598f16b7abf226235910e083f2080265
#
_cell.length_a   1.000
_cell.length_b   1.000
_cell.length_c   1.000
_cell.angle_alpha   90.00
_cell.angle_beta   90.00
_cell.angle_gamma   90.00
#
_symmetry.space_group_name_H-M   'P 1'
#
loop_
_entity.id
_entity.type
_entity.pdbx_description
1 polymer ?
#
loop_
_entity_poly.entity_id
_entity_poly.type
_entity_poly.pdbx_seq_one_letter_code
_entity_poly.pdbx_strand_id
1 'polypeptide(L)'
;TAYSMPITPTLAITPVGNVDEAHAATLQFEGTSTRFDGQSLRLEVKAQGGATVLKSSSATVQAGGTWTSDAMDMSHQTNGTYTVIVTGTNSAGIEVSESQSFTLAQSLPTLTNVTFTPEHQAIGQSVTVTLEFDKDLQSAAAELGGTTITSLMATADPSVWTGDVVVPSTSELNVALLVRDYQDLSGNTGSQNTAYSMPITPTLAITPVGSVDETHAATLQFEGTSTRFDGQSLRLEVKAQGSVTVLKSGSATVQAGGTWTSDAMDISHQTNGTYTVMVTGTNSAGIEVSESQSFTLAQSLPTLTNVTFTPEHQAIGQSVTVTLEFDKALQGAVAELGGTTITSLVATADPSVWTGDVVVPSTSELNVGLVVRDYQDLSGNTGSQNTAYSMPITPTIHLDVINDVTGVESVTVSGSSERFEDGEFIDIKAVDADGAEATGMATVLSDSWTTDLDLSGLKEGVVTIYVNGTNKLSASAEEAQATFNYDRFASTASLGAVYNRYFSDNKTLKNAA
;
A
#
# COMPACT_ATOMS: atom_id res chain seq x y z
N THR A 1 71.80 50.60 -85.06
CA THR A 1 70.78 49.94 -84.21
C THR A 1 70.94 50.42 -82.77
N ALA A 2 69.97 51.24 -82.32
CA ALA A 2 69.95 51.64 -80.92
C ALA A 2 69.56 50.43 -80.06
N TYR A 3 70.49 50.02 -79.27
CA TYR A 3 70.17 48.96 -78.26
C TYR A 3 69.39 49.65 -77.11
N SER A 4 68.14 49.27 -77.00
CA SER A 4 67.33 49.70 -75.88
C SER A 4 67.43 48.62 -74.78
N MET A 5 67.84 49.02 -73.63
CA MET A 5 67.84 48.13 -72.47
C MET A 5 66.45 47.93 -72.01
N PRO A 6 66.00 46.69 -71.85
CA PRO A 6 64.66 46.41 -71.33
C PRO A 6 64.50 47.00 -69.90
N ILE A 7 63.45 47.77 -69.69
CA ILE A 7 63.12 48.23 -68.34
C ILE A 7 62.34 47.17 -67.61
N THR A 8 62.79 46.83 -66.41
CA THR A 8 62.14 45.78 -65.55
C THR A 8 60.70 46.19 -65.22
N PRO A 9 59.72 45.36 -65.52
CA PRO A 9 58.35 45.64 -65.09
C PRO A 9 58.19 45.45 -63.55
N THR A 10 57.17 46.03 -62.97
CA THR A 10 56.86 45.88 -61.52
C THR A 10 55.48 45.32 -61.32
N LEU A 11 55.34 44.52 -60.27
CA LEU A 11 54.07 44.07 -59.69
C LEU A 11 54.01 44.52 -58.24
N ALA A 12 52.82 44.89 -57.76
CA ALA A 12 52.54 45.13 -56.36
C ALA A 12 51.17 44.57 -56.01
N ILE A 13 51.08 43.97 -54.88
CA ILE A 13 49.84 43.39 -54.33
C ILE A 13 49.34 44.30 -53.21
N THR A 14 48.07 44.69 -53.25
CA THR A 14 47.42 45.42 -52.17
C THR A 14 47.26 44.50 -50.96
N PRO A 15 47.75 44.88 -49.76
CA PRO A 15 47.58 44.03 -48.57
C PRO A 15 46.12 43.77 -48.25
N VAL A 16 45.73 42.48 -48.11
CA VAL A 16 44.35 42.09 -47.79
C VAL A 16 44.12 42.01 -46.28
N GLY A 17 45.18 41.77 -45.48
CA GLY A 17 45.04 41.63 -44.00
C GLY A 17 44.35 40.31 -43.55
N ASN A 18 43.39 40.47 -42.69
CA ASN A 18 42.60 39.32 -42.20
C ASN A 18 41.38 39.08 -43.09
N VAL A 19 41.20 37.88 -43.51
CA VAL A 19 40.03 37.35 -44.27
C VAL A 19 39.15 36.58 -43.34
N ASP A 20 37.96 37.06 -43.06
CA ASP A 20 36.96 36.44 -42.25
C ASP A 20 36.12 35.43 -43.06
N GLU A 21 35.16 34.75 -42.37
CA GLU A 21 34.29 33.74 -42.98
C GLU A 21 33.42 34.30 -44.11
N ALA A 22 32.95 35.57 -43.98
CA ALA A 22 32.10 36.20 -45.00
C ALA A 22 32.83 36.46 -46.31
N HIS A 23 34.15 36.66 -46.25
CA HIS A 23 34.99 36.97 -47.38
C HIS A 23 35.79 35.78 -47.93
N ALA A 24 35.92 34.70 -47.17
CA ALA A 24 36.73 33.55 -47.52
C ALA A 24 36.30 32.88 -48.84
N ALA A 25 34.96 32.74 -49.07
CA ALA A 25 34.44 32.10 -50.29
C ALA A 25 34.63 32.86 -51.58
N THR A 26 34.86 34.16 -51.48
CA THR A 26 34.96 35.06 -52.66
C THR A 26 36.20 35.96 -52.61
N LEU A 27 37.28 35.41 -52.02
CA LEU A 27 38.52 36.22 -51.87
C LEU A 27 39.10 36.63 -53.21
N GLN A 28 39.33 37.91 -53.36
CA GLN A 28 39.99 38.48 -54.52
C GLN A 28 41.24 39.26 -54.06
N PHE A 29 42.24 39.28 -54.88
CA PHE A 29 43.45 40.06 -54.69
C PHE A 29 43.49 41.16 -55.73
N GLU A 30 43.98 42.33 -55.35
CA GLU A 30 44.12 43.52 -56.20
C GLU A 30 45.53 44.01 -56.14
N GLY A 31 45.87 44.81 -57.13
CA GLY A 31 47.18 45.47 -57.13
C GLY A 31 47.42 46.36 -58.31
N THR A 32 48.67 46.76 -58.38
CA THR A 32 49.14 47.60 -59.46
C THR A 32 50.34 46.98 -60.15
N SER A 33 50.60 47.40 -61.40
CA SER A 33 51.71 46.89 -62.17
C SER A 33 52.17 47.96 -63.15
N THR A 34 53.38 47.83 -63.62
CA THR A 34 53.91 48.68 -64.75
C THR A 34 54.34 47.78 -65.89
N ARG A 35 53.99 48.15 -67.14
CA ARG A 35 54.35 47.40 -68.36
C ARG A 35 53.75 45.99 -68.47
N PHE A 36 52.56 45.81 -67.92
CA PHE A 36 51.79 44.57 -68.04
C PHE A 36 50.39 44.79 -68.65
N ASP A 37 50.08 46.01 -69.12
CA ASP A 37 48.76 46.32 -69.67
C ASP A 37 48.31 45.27 -70.69
N GLY A 38 47.12 44.71 -70.44
CA GLY A 38 46.52 43.66 -71.24
C GLY A 38 47.14 42.25 -71.03
N GLN A 39 48.14 42.09 -70.18
CA GLN A 39 48.76 40.80 -69.90
C GLN A 39 48.00 40.07 -68.81
N SER A 40 48.06 38.73 -68.86
CA SER A 40 47.48 37.87 -67.79
C SER A 40 48.53 37.66 -66.71
N LEU A 41 48.05 37.74 -65.44
CA LEU A 41 48.79 37.39 -64.24
C LEU A 41 48.27 36.08 -63.75
N ARG A 42 49.19 35.22 -63.22
CA ARG A 42 48.85 33.98 -62.50
C ARG A 42 49.01 34.24 -61.02
N LEU A 43 47.98 33.86 -60.27
CA LEU A 43 47.99 33.94 -58.81
C LEU A 43 47.98 32.49 -58.22
N GLU A 44 48.82 32.26 -57.23
CA GLU A 44 48.88 31.06 -56.47
C GLU A 44 48.86 31.36 -54.99
N VAL A 45 47.97 30.63 -54.24
CA VAL A 45 47.93 30.74 -52.79
C VAL A 45 48.53 29.44 -52.20
N LYS A 46 49.42 29.61 -51.21
CA LYS A 46 50.07 28.55 -50.46
C LYS A 46 49.97 28.82 -48.97
N ALA A 47 49.99 27.77 -48.14
CA ALA A 47 50.18 27.98 -46.71
C ALA A 47 51.57 28.61 -46.47
N GLN A 48 51.70 29.43 -45.44
CA GLN A 48 52.95 30.04 -45.08
C GLN A 48 54.09 29.05 -44.93
N GLY A 49 55.16 29.16 -45.67
CA GLY A 49 56.28 28.22 -45.69
C GLY A 49 56.03 26.91 -46.44
N GLY A 50 54.82 26.67 -46.96
CA GLY A 50 54.44 25.50 -47.74
C GLY A 50 54.85 25.64 -49.24
N ALA A 51 55.19 24.49 -49.86
CA ALA A 51 55.49 24.42 -51.28
C ALA A 51 54.25 24.18 -52.17
N THR A 52 53.20 23.59 -51.61
CA THR A 52 51.98 23.14 -52.32
C THR A 52 51.05 24.32 -52.63
N VAL A 53 50.64 24.42 -53.91
CA VAL A 53 49.63 25.40 -54.33
C VAL A 53 48.26 24.85 -53.88
N LEU A 54 47.57 25.61 -53.02
CA LEU A 54 46.25 25.31 -52.49
C LEU A 54 45.13 25.77 -53.40
N LYS A 55 45.31 27.01 -53.91
CA LYS A 55 44.39 27.65 -54.86
C LYS A 55 45.16 28.41 -55.91
N SER A 56 44.58 28.52 -57.08
CA SER A 56 45.15 29.36 -58.19
C SER A 56 44.02 30.15 -58.86
N SER A 57 44.36 31.30 -59.35
CA SER A 57 43.47 32.20 -60.04
C SER A 57 44.25 33.01 -61.13
N SER A 58 43.56 33.83 -61.87
CA SER A 58 44.15 34.74 -62.86
C SER A 58 43.65 36.17 -62.69
N ALA A 59 44.39 37.07 -63.20
CA ALA A 59 43.98 38.48 -63.36
C ALA A 59 44.43 38.98 -64.69
N THR A 60 43.70 39.91 -65.31
CA THR A 60 44.10 40.63 -66.49
C THR A 60 44.40 42.08 -66.10
N VAL A 61 45.61 42.56 -66.45
CA VAL A 61 45.99 43.92 -66.13
C VAL A 61 45.24 44.90 -67.05
N GLN A 62 44.56 45.83 -66.43
CA GLN A 62 43.77 46.85 -67.11
C GLN A 62 44.68 47.96 -67.66
N ALA A 63 44.17 48.77 -68.62
CA ALA A 63 44.87 49.98 -69.09
C ALA A 63 45.05 50.91 -67.87
N GLY A 64 46.32 51.27 -67.59
CA GLY A 64 46.70 52.05 -66.42
C GLY A 64 47.34 51.25 -65.31
N GLY A 65 47.49 49.92 -65.52
CA GLY A 65 48.29 49.03 -64.66
C GLY A 65 47.60 48.44 -63.43
N THR A 66 46.31 48.66 -63.23
CA THR A 66 45.56 48.02 -62.12
C THR A 66 45.11 46.64 -62.53
N TRP A 67 45.00 45.77 -61.55
CA TRP A 67 44.49 44.41 -61.75
C TRP A 67 43.68 43.89 -60.51
N THR A 68 42.68 43.10 -60.79
CA THR A 68 41.90 42.40 -59.79
C THR A 68 41.78 40.90 -60.20
N SER A 69 42.01 39.96 -59.30
CA SER A 69 41.93 38.52 -59.59
C SER A 69 40.50 38.08 -59.75
N ASP A 70 40.32 36.94 -60.44
CA ASP A 70 39.11 36.17 -60.25
C ASP A 70 39.00 35.73 -58.80
N ALA A 71 37.77 35.52 -58.32
CA ALA A 71 37.50 35.10 -56.96
C ALA A 71 38.09 33.69 -56.68
N MET A 72 38.70 33.54 -55.53
CA MET A 72 39.20 32.26 -55.00
C MET A 72 38.40 31.83 -53.73
N ASP A 73 37.87 30.63 -53.73
CA ASP A 73 37.20 30.06 -52.56
C ASP A 73 38.26 29.50 -51.61
N MET A 74 38.45 30.18 -50.48
CA MET A 74 39.30 29.80 -49.35
C MET A 74 38.49 29.29 -48.17
N SER A 75 37.15 29.21 -48.25
CA SER A 75 36.25 28.82 -47.14
C SER A 75 36.52 27.42 -46.55
N HIS A 76 37.10 26.56 -47.36
CA HIS A 76 37.45 25.18 -46.95
C HIS A 76 38.92 25.03 -46.53
N GLN A 77 39.61 26.12 -46.26
CA GLN A 77 40.99 26.10 -45.75
C GLN A 77 40.97 26.40 -44.24
N THR A 78 41.90 25.79 -43.49
CA THR A 78 42.05 26.07 -42.05
C THR A 78 42.48 27.50 -41.78
N ASN A 79 42.13 28.02 -40.62
CA ASN A 79 42.63 29.29 -40.13
C ASN A 79 44.16 29.27 -40.08
N GLY A 80 44.77 30.36 -40.50
CA GLY A 80 46.23 30.45 -40.51
C GLY A 80 46.74 31.52 -41.46
N THR A 81 48.05 31.61 -41.57
CA THR A 81 48.72 32.59 -42.50
C THR A 81 49.01 31.90 -43.84
N TYR A 82 48.64 32.56 -44.89
CA TYR A 82 48.82 32.16 -46.27
C TYR A 82 49.63 33.20 -47.02
N THR A 83 50.23 32.75 -48.10
CA THR A 83 50.96 33.65 -49.00
C THR A 83 50.34 33.55 -50.40
N VAL A 84 49.90 34.67 -50.96
CA VAL A 84 49.58 34.80 -52.39
C VAL A 84 50.85 35.20 -53.17
N ILE A 85 51.13 34.52 -54.26
CA ILE A 85 52.19 34.77 -55.17
C ILE A 85 51.57 35.14 -56.51
N VAL A 86 51.86 36.32 -56.99
CA VAL A 86 51.43 36.85 -58.31
C VAL A 86 52.62 36.83 -59.27
N THR A 87 52.46 36.15 -60.36
CA THR A 87 53.51 36.05 -61.41
C THR A 87 52.94 36.49 -62.72
N GLY A 88 53.69 37.35 -63.41
CA GLY A 88 53.35 37.79 -64.75
C GLY A 88 54.57 37.86 -65.67
N THR A 89 54.32 37.61 -66.98
CA THR A 89 55.32 37.79 -68.03
C THR A 89 54.85 38.88 -68.95
N ASN A 90 55.63 39.92 -69.10
CA ASN A 90 55.26 41.07 -69.96
C ASN A 90 55.45 40.75 -71.45
N SER A 91 55.03 41.65 -72.34
CA SER A 91 55.20 41.52 -73.83
C SER A 91 56.65 41.42 -74.31
N ALA A 92 57.61 41.79 -73.46
CA ALA A 92 59.06 41.65 -73.77
C ALA A 92 59.62 40.32 -73.26
N GLY A 93 58.81 39.43 -72.67
CA GLY A 93 59.23 38.12 -72.12
C GLY A 93 59.90 38.17 -70.75
N ILE A 94 59.79 39.33 -70.04
CA ILE A 94 60.34 39.46 -68.68
C ILE A 94 59.31 38.99 -67.67
N GLU A 95 59.67 37.97 -66.89
CA GLU A 95 58.85 37.45 -65.79
C GLU A 95 59.19 38.17 -64.48
N VAL A 96 58.15 38.56 -63.73
CA VAL A 96 58.22 39.12 -62.36
C VAL A 96 57.25 38.39 -61.46
N SER A 97 57.68 38.13 -60.26
CA SER A 97 56.84 37.58 -59.21
C SER A 97 56.88 38.50 -57.99
N GLU A 98 55.71 38.65 -57.31
CA GLU A 98 55.57 39.37 -56.07
C GLU A 98 54.76 38.49 -55.10
N SER A 99 54.98 38.67 -53.81
CA SER A 99 54.26 37.85 -52.80
C SER A 99 53.78 38.69 -51.64
N GLN A 100 52.59 38.34 -51.09
CA GLN A 100 51.97 39.01 -49.95
C GLN A 100 51.35 37.99 -49.02
N SER A 101 51.62 38.15 -47.72
CA SER A 101 50.96 37.30 -46.71
C SER A 101 49.60 37.87 -46.31
N PHE A 102 48.65 37.02 -46.05
CA PHE A 102 47.35 37.35 -45.46
C PHE A 102 46.97 36.26 -44.43
N THR A 103 46.01 36.56 -43.48
CA THR A 103 45.52 35.61 -42.48
C THR A 103 44.09 35.23 -42.78
N LEU A 104 43.80 33.98 -42.87
CA LEU A 104 42.44 33.44 -42.85
C LEU A 104 42.03 33.25 -41.41
N ALA A 105 40.92 33.86 -40.98
CA ALA A 105 40.44 33.92 -39.62
C ALA A 105 38.91 33.72 -39.59
N GLN A 106 38.45 32.53 -39.96
CA GLN A 106 37.04 32.12 -39.86
C GLN A 106 36.68 31.87 -38.41
N SER A 107 35.38 31.96 -38.05
CA SER A 107 34.90 31.57 -36.72
C SER A 107 35.23 30.12 -36.45
N LEU A 108 35.55 29.79 -35.19
CA LEU A 108 35.76 28.39 -34.77
C LEU A 108 34.43 27.71 -34.51
N PRO A 109 34.30 26.40 -34.74
CA PRO A 109 33.08 25.69 -34.37
C PRO A 109 32.84 25.74 -32.87
N THR A 110 31.58 25.88 -32.47
CA THR A 110 31.15 25.93 -31.07
C THR A 110 30.06 24.90 -30.79
N LEU A 111 30.12 24.25 -29.60
CA LEU A 111 29.06 23.37 -29.09
C LEU A 111 27.91 24.27 -28.61
N THR A 112 26.72 24.09 -29.19
CA THR A 112 25.55 24.94 -28.93
C THR A 112 24.57 24.28 -27.98
N ASN A 113 24.44 22.94 -28.06
CA ASN A 113 23.52 22.16 -27.22
C ASN A 113 24.03 20.77 -26.96
N VAL A 114 23.56 20.19 -25.82
CA VAL A 114 23.77 18.79 -25.46
C VAL A 114 22.47 18.22 -24.90
N THR A 115 22.08 17.07 -25.40
CA THR A 115 20.96 16.31 -24.83
C THR A 115 21.40 14.91 -24.45
N PHE A 116 20.83 14.42 -23.36
CA PHE A 116 20.99 13.04 -22.88
C PHE A 116 19.66 12.30 -23.01
N THR A 117 19.68 11.08 -23.54
CA THR A 117 18.47 10.26 -23.67
C THR A 117 18.73 8.87 -23.07
N PRO A 118 18.08 8.57 -21.92
CA PRO A 118 17.21 9.43 -21.12
C PRO A 118 17.94 10.61 -20.45
N GLU A 119 17.20 11.63 -19.99
CA GLU A 119 17.76 12.85 -19.39
C GLU A 119 18.64 12.58 -18.15
N HIS A 120 18.38 11.49 -17.44
CA HIS A 120 19.18 10.95 -16.34
C HIS A 120 19.23 9.43 -16.43
N GLN A 121 20.30 8.82 -15.96
CA GLN A 121 20.48 7.36 -16.05
C GLN A 121 21.25 6.81 -14.85
N ALA A 122 20.98 5.55 -14.49
CA ALA A 122 21.70 4.85 -13.43
C ALA A 122 23.13 4.46 -13.85
N ILE A 123 24.02 4.38 -12.88
CA ILE A 123 25.38 3.85 -13.09
C ILE A 123 25.30 2.47 -13.73
N GLY A 124 26.17 2.22 -14.72
CA GLY A 124 26.24 0.96 -15.44
C GLY A 124 25.22 0.76 -16.56
N GLN A 125 24.28 1.71 -16.73
CA GLN A 125 23.31 1.71 -17.82
C GLN A 125 23.78 2.57 -18.98
N SER A 126 23.28 2.31 -20.19
CA SER A 126 23.62 3.08 -21.38
C SER A 126 22.79 4.35 -21.48
N VAL A 127 23.41 5.43 -21.94
CA VAL A 127 22.79 6.69 -22.29
C VAL A 127 23.26 7.13 -23.65
N THR A 128 22.36 7.68 -24.47
CA THR A 128 22.70 8.30 -25.75
C THR A 128 22.99 9.79 -25.50
N VAL A 129 24.14 10.24 -25.94
CA VAL A 129 24.57 11.66 -25.91
C VAL A 129 24.41 12.23 -27.31
N THR A 130 23.69 13.33 -27.43
CA THR A 130 23.56 14.09 -28.68
C THR A 130 24.20 15.47 -28.49
N LEU A 131 25.11 15.82 -29.40
CA LEU A 131 25.86 17.09 -29.43
C LEU A 131 25.42 17.89 -30.66
N GLU A 132 25.09 19.15 -30.49
CA GLU A 132 24.74 20.07 -31.58
C GLU A 132 25.76 21.19 -31.66
N PHE A 133 26.24 21.48 -32.85
CA PHE A 133 27.25 22.50 -33.13
C PHE A 133 26.68 23.54 -34.06
N ASP A 134 27.31 24.74 -34.08
CA ASP A 134 26.95 25.85 -34.96
C ASP A 134 27.45 25.65 -36.38
N LYS A 135 28.28 24.60 -36.63
CA LYS A 135 28.88 24.30 -37.95
C LYS A 135 28.91 22.79 -38.19
N ASP A 136 28.95 22.41 -39.44
CA ASP A 136 29.24 21.06 -39.88
C ASP A 136 30.65 20.65 -39.46
N LEU A 137 30.79 19.45 -38.87
CA LEU A 137 32.06 18.94 -38.40
C LEU A 137 32.53 17.72 -39.20
N GLN A 138 33.86 17.62 -39.37
CA GLN A 138 34.51 16.41 -39.87
C GLN A 138 34.91 15.43 -38.75
N SER A 139 35.03 15.90 -37.50
CA SER A 139 35.38 15.10 -36.35
C SER A 139 34.90 15.71 -35.04
N ALA A 140 34.60 14.87 -34.07
CA ALA A 140 34.35 15.24 -32.68
C ALA A 140 34.74 14.08 -31.75
N ALA A 141 35.19 14.42 -30.54
CA ALA A 141 35.44 13.45 -29.47
C ALA A 141 34.76 13.94 -28.20
N ALA A 142 34.19 12.98 -27.45
CA ALA A 142 33.56 13.28 -26.17
C ALA A 142 33.80 12.16 -25.14
N GLU A 143 33.78 12.55 -23.88
CA GLU A 143 33.92 11.66 -22.73
C GLU A 143 32.87 11.97 -21.67
N LEU A 144 32.21 10.96 -21.13
CA LEU A 144 31.30 11.09 -20.01
C LEU A 144 31.98 10.52 -18.74
N GLY A 145 32.29 11.40 -17.78
CA GLY A 145 33.02 11.01 -16.57
C GLY A 145 34.34 10.27 -16.83
N GLY A 146 35.08 10.68 -17.89
CA GLY A 146 36.34 10.07 -18.31
C GLY A 146 36.19 8.80 -19.15
N THR A 147 34.94 8.33 -19.42
CA THR A 147 34.68 7.23 -20.35
C THR A 147 34.46 7.78 -21.76
N THR A 148 35.34 7.40 -22.70
CA THR A 148 35.23 7.84 -24.09
C THR A 148 34.00 7.29 -24.78
N ILE A 149 33.29 8.16 -25.53
CA ILE A 149 32.12 7.78 -26.33
C ILE A 149 32.63 7.28 -27.69
N THR A 150 32.94 5.98 -27.75
CA THR A 150 33.57 5.37 -28.94
C THR A 150 32.63 5.24 -30.15
N SER A 151 31.31 5.30 -29.93
CA SER A 151 30.27 5.24 -30.96
C SER A 151 29.87 6.63 -31.49
N LEU A 152 30.56 7.71 -31.06
CA LEU A 152 30.22 9.09 -31.44
C LEU A 152 30.40 9.27 -32.95
N MET A 153 29.31 9.61 -33.65
CA MET A 153 29.31 9.81 -35.09
C MET A 153 28.32 10.89 -35.51
N ALA A 154 28.56 11.51 -36.64
CA ALA A 154 27.63 12.44 -37.25
C ALA A 154 26.34 11.74 -37.65
N THR A 155 25.22 12.43 -37.50
CA THR A 155 23.92 12.02 -38.02
C THR A 155 23.80 12.35 -39.53
N ALA A 156 22.59 12.34 -40.08
CA ALA A 156 22.37 12.87 -41.44
C ALA A 156 22.69 14.38 -41.55
N ASP A 157 22.66 15.10 -40.45
CA ASP A 157 23.11 16.48 -40.30
C ASP A 157 24.52 16.48 -39.70
N PRO A 158 25.56 16.88 -40.42
CA PRO A 158 26.94 16.87 -39.94
C PRO A 158 27.22 17.83 -38.77
N SER A 159 26.31 18.75 -38.46
CA SER A 159 26.37 19.59 -37.27
C SER A 159 25.85 18.91 -36.02
N VAL A 160 25.22 17.72 -36.15
CA VAL A 160 24.63 16.93 -35.04
C VAL A 160 25.34 15.57 -34.93
N TRP A 161 25.92 15.33 -33.76
CA TRP A 161 26.66 14.11 -33.47
C TRP A 161 25.98 13.33 -32.32
N THR A 162 25.91 12.00 -32.44
CA THR A 162 25.28 11.14 -31.42
C THR A 162 26.15 9.93 -31.15
N GLY A 163 26.08 9.45 -29.91
CA GLY A 163 26.79 8.24 -29.51
C GLY A 163 26.33 7.73 -28.16
N ASP A 164 26.45 6.41 -27.95
CA ASP A 164 26.07 5.73 -26.72
C ASP A 164 27.29 5.54 -25.81
N VAL A 165 27.06 5.68 -24.50
CA VAL A 165 28.07 5.45 -23.49
C VAL A 165 27.44 4.86 -22.24
N VAL A 166 28.14 3.95 -21.56
CA VAL A 166 27.74 3.44 -20.25
C VAL A 166 28.12 4.46 -19.18
N VAL A 167 27.14 4.81 -18.33
CA VAL A 167 27.36 5.76 -17.22
C VAL A 167 28.42 5.20 -16.26
N PRO A 168 29.54 5.91 -16.07
CA PRO A 168 30.63 5.43 -15.23
C PRO A 168 30.28 5.48 -13.72
N SER A 169 31.02 4.73 -12.93
CA SER A 169 30.89 4.75 -11.48
C SER A 169 31.40 6.07 -10.90
N THR A 170 30.56 6.73 -10.08
CA THR A 170 30.89 7.96 -9.35
C THR A 170 30.05 8.09 -8.10
N SER A 171 30.56 8.82 -7.11
CA SER A 171 29.80 9.25 -5.91
C SER A 171 29.02 10.54 -6.13
N GLU A 172 29.31 11.27 -7.21
CA GLU A 172 28.70 12.56 -7.49
C GLU A 172 27.22 12.47 -7.90
N LEU A 173 26.49 13.57 -7.77
CA LEU A 173 25.10 13.68 -8.24
C LEU A 173 24.99 13.70 -9.76
N ASN A 174 26.01 14.23 -10.43
CA ASN A 174 26.08 14.37 -11.87
C ASN A 174 27.39 13.80 -12.38
N VAL A 175 27.38 13.34 -13.62
CA VAL A 175 28.58 12.96 -14.34
C VAL A 175 28.90 14.02 -15.40
N ALA A 176 30.12 14.56 -15.37
CA ALA A 176 30.53 15.63 -16.28
C ALA A 176 30.75 15.09 -17.70
N LEU A 177 30.34 15.87 -18.70
CA LEU A 177 30.65 15.66 -20.11
C LEU A 177 31.82 16.55 -20.51
N LEU A 178 32.81 15.94 -21.14
CA LEU A 178 33.92 16.65 -21.81
C LEU A 178 33.74 16.46 -23.30
N VAL A 179 33.63 17.58 -24.06
CA VAL A 179 33.64 17.59 -25.53
C VAL A 179 34.91 18.29 -26.00
N ARG A 180 35.68 17.61 -26.85
CA ARG A 180 36.99 18.09 -27.31
C ARG A 180 37.30 17.63 -28.73
N ASP A 181 38.37 18.16 -29.31
CA ASP A 181 38.95 17.75 -30.60
C ASP A 181 37.92 17.77 -31.75
N TYR A 182 36.92 18.67 -31.67
CA TYR A 182 35.93 18.81 -32.72
C TYR A 182 36.40 19.85 -33.74
N GLN A 183 36.34 19.47 -35.02
CA GLN A 183 36.84 20.25 -36.13
C GLN A 183 35.75 20.46 -37.17
N ASP A 184 35.66 21.70 -37.68
CA ASP A 184 34.80 21.99 -38.81
C ASP A 184 35.34 21.39 -40.12
N LEU A 185 34.60 21.49 -41.22
CA LEU A 185 34.99 20.94 -42.50
C LEU A 185 36.25 21.63 -43.07
N SER A 186 36.62 22.82 -42.58
CA SER A 186 37.86 23.54 -42.92
C SER A 186 39.05 23.09 -42.07
N GLY A 187 38.84 22.24 -41.03
CA GLY A 187 39.87 21.76 -40.11
C GLY A 187 40.14 22.70 -38.92
N ASN A 188 39.32 23.74 -38.73
CA ASN A 188 39.45 24.62 -37.56
C ASN A 188 38.94 23.87 -36.33
N THR A 189 39.70 23.89 -35.23
CA THR A 189 39.37 23.19 -33.98
C THR A 189 38.66 24.13 -33.01
N GLY A 190 37.50 23.69 -32.50
CA GLY A 190 36.77 24.40 -31.46
C GLY A 190 37.40 24.22 -30.07
N SER A 191 37.02 25.10 -29.15
CA SER A 191 37.49 25.06 -27.77
C SER A 191 36.85 23.92 -26.98
N GLN A 192 37.63 23.24 -26.15
CA GLN A 192 37.14 22.23 -25.22
C GLN A 192 35.94 22.76 -24.40
N ASN A 193 34.89 21.96 -24.24
CA ASN A 193 33.69 22.28 -23.48
C ASN A 193 33.49 21.30 -22.32
N THR A 194 33.26 21.82 -21.11
CA THR A 194 32.98 21.06 -19.88
C THR A 194 31.76 21.60 -19.14
N ALA A 195 30.94 22.42 -19.82
CA ALA A 195 29.79 23.07 -19.19
C ALA A 195 28.59 22.14 -18.93
N TYR A 196 28.59 20.99 -19.55
CA TYR A 196 27.45 20.06 -19.47
C TYR A 196 27.74 18.88 -18.55
N SER A 197 26.71 18.43 -17.88
CA SER A 197 26.74 17.21 -17.05
C SER A 197 25.38 16.52 -17.07
N MET A 198 25.38 15.21 -16.94
CA MET A 198 24.18 14.39 -16.85
C MET A 198 23.90 14.02 -15.40
N PRO A 199 22.69 14.26 -14.89
CA PRO A 199 22.29 13.79 -13.57
C PRO A 199 22.23 12.26 -13.51
N ILE A 200 22.63 11.68 -12.37
CA ILE A 200 22.59 10.23 -12.16
C ILE A 200 21.31 9.89 -11.42
N THR A 201 20.56 8.89 -11.93
CA THR A 201 19.38 8.36 -11.26
C THR A 201 19.76 7.84 -9.87
N PRO A 202 19.15 8.38 -8.79
CA PRO A 202 19.36 7.87 -7.45
C PRO A 202 18.69 6.52 -7.26
N THR A 203 19.01 5.80 -6.18
CA THR A 203 18.35 4.54 -5.82
C THR A 203 17.69 4.66 -4.45
N LEU A 204 16.55 4.01 -4.29
CA LEU A 204 15.88 3.73 -3.03
C LEU A 204 15.75 2.21 -2.86
N ALA A 205 15.86 1.74 -1.63
CA ALA A 205 15.53 0.37 -1.26
C ALA A 205 14.84 0.38 0.10
N ILE A 206 13.84 -0.48 0.26
CA ILE A 206 13.09 -0.68 1.50
C ILE A 206 13.49 -2.02 2.08
N THR A 207 13.85 -2.06 3.37
CA THR A 207 14.09 -3.31 4.08
C THR A 207 12.75 -4.03 4.28
N PRO A 208 12.62 -5.31 3.87
CA PRO A 208 11.38 -6.06 4.06
C PRO A 208 10.97 -6.18 5.53
N VAL A 209 9.76 -5.78 5.86
CA VAL A 209 9.20 -5.83 7.23
C VAL A 209 8.57 -7.19 7.54
N GLY A 210 8.06 -7.91 6.53
CA GLY A 210 7.39 -9.20 6.71
C GLY A 210 6.00 -9.08 7.32
N SER A 211 5.74 -9.77 8.46
CA SER A 211 4.48 -9.74 9.17
C SER A 211 4.55 -8.82 10.38
N VAL A 212 3.58 -7.92 10.50
CA VAL A 212 3.41 -6.96 11.59
C VAL A 212 2.29 -7.45 12.50
N ASP A 213 2.60 -7.74 13.74
CA ASP A 213 1.65 -8.14 14.77
C ASP A 213 1.01 -6.95 15.51
N GLU A 214 0.13 -7.22 16.44
CA GLU A 214 -0.57 -6.20 17.24
C GLU A 214 0.37 -5.31 18.05
N THR A 215 1.49 -5.84 18.54
CA THR A 215 2.44 -5.08 19.38
C THR A 215 3.26 -4.07 18.59
N HIS A 216 3.47 -4.33 17.30
CA HIS A 216 4.25 -3.48 16.40
C HIS A 216 3.38 -2.56 15.52
N ALA A 217 2.07 -2.85 15.38
CA ALA A 217 1.17 -2.12 14.50
C ALA A 217 0.98 -0.64 14.88
N ALA A 218 1.02 -0.29 16.18
CA ALA A 218 0.84 1.09 16.65
C ALA A 218 2.09 1.96 16.43
N THR A 219 3.27 1.35 16.26
CA THR A 219 4.56 2.07 16.16
C THR A 219 5.39 1.57 14.98
N LEU A 220 4.72 1.15 13.89
CA LEU A 220 5.39 0.61 12.72
C LEU A 220 6.34 1.64 12.10
N GLN A 221 7.58 1.24 11.91
CA GLN A 221 8.59 2.02 11.19
C GLN A 221 9.12 1.22 10.00
N PHE A 222 9.45 1.93 8.93
CA PHE A 222 10.12 1.37 7.77
C PHE A 222 11.55 1.88 7.71
N GLU A 223 12.43 1.03 7.27
CA GLU A 223 13.86 1.32 7.13
C GLU A 223 14.33 0.98 5.73
N GLY A 224 15.46 1.56 5.37
CA GLY A 224 16.05 1.22 4.08
C GLY A 224 17.35 1.94 3.79
N THR A 225 17.76 1.80 2.54
CA THR A 225 18.97 2.45 2.03
C THR A 225 18.67 3.25 0.77
N SER A 226 19.53 4.19 0.47
CA SER A 226 19.42 5.03 -0.70
C SER A 226 20.79 5.49 -1.17
N THR A 227 20.87 5.95 -2.42
CA THR A 227 22.06 6.66 -2.93
C THR A 227 21.64 8.04 -3.41
N ARG A 228 22.50 9.05 -3.20
CA ARG A 228 22.30 10.43 -3.67
C ARG A 228 21.06 11.14 -3.10
N PHE A 229 20.68 10.76 -1.87
CA PHE A 229 19.61 11.41 -1.11
C PHE A 229 20.07 11.99 0.22
N ASP A 230 21.34 11.98 0.54
CA ASP A 230 21.85 12.42 1.85
C ASP A 230 21.26 13.78 2.26
N GLY A 231 20.63 13.81 3.44
CA GLY A 231 19.94 14.98 3.97
C GLY A 231 18.57 15.29 3.35
N GLN A 232 18.13 14.54 2.33
CA GLN A 232 16.81 14.74 1.71
C GLN A 232 15.70 14.05 2.51
N SER A 233 14.49 14.59 2.37
CA SER A 233 13.29 14.00 2.96
C SER A 233 12.64 13.01 1.99
N LEU A 234 12.23 11.87 2.52
CA LEU A 234 11.43 10.87 1.82
C LEU A 234 9.98 10.94 2.32
N ARG A 235 9.03 10.74 1.43
CA ARG A 235 7.61 10.60 1.73
C ARG A 235 7.24 9.12 1.67
N LEU A 236 6.52 8.66 2.69
CA LEU A 236 6.04 7.29 2.80
C LEU A 236 4.51 7.28 2.77
N GLU A 237 3.93 6.34 2.04
CA GLU A 237 2.48 6.10 1.98
C GLU A 237 2.18 4.61 2.14
N VAL A 238 1.31 4.29 3.09
CA VAL A 238 0.79 2.93 3.30
C VAL A 238 -0.60 2.83 2.69
N LYS A 239 -0.83 1.80 1.89
CA LYS A 239 -2.09 1.50 1.20
C LYS A 239 -2.44 0.03 1.39
N ALA A 240 -3.73 -0.33 1.40
CA ALA A 240 -4.12 -1.73 1.26
C ALA A 240 -3.74 -2.24 -0.13
N GLN A 241 -3.39 -3.50 -0.24
CA GLN A 241 -2.98 -4.11 -1.51
C GLN A 241 -4.07 -3.91 -2.59
N GLY A 242 -3.66 -3.38 -3.73
CA GLY A 242 -4.56 -3.10 -4.86
C GLY A 242 -5.41 -1.82 -4.69
N SER A 243 -5.30 -1.08 -3.58
CA SER A 243 -5.99 0.17 -3.35
C SER A 243 -5.15 1.38 -3.78
N VAL A 244 -5.82 2.42 -4.26
CA VAL A 244 -5.21 3.73 -4.53
C VAL A 244 -5.28 4.67 -3.32
N THR A 245 -6.12 4.34 -2.32
CA THR A 245 -6.34 5.18 -1.14
C THR A 245 -5.18 5.07 -0.16
N VAL A 246 -4.62 6.21 0.23
CA VAL A 246 -3.59 6.29 1.27
C VAL A 246 -4.26 6.17 2.64
N LEU A 247 -3.88 5.16 3.41
CA LEU A 247 -4.37 4.91 4.76
C LEU A 247 -3.54 5.66 5.80
N LYS A 248 -2.21 5.66 5.62
CA LYS A 248 -1.26 6.39 6.46
C LYS A 248 -0.16 6.99 5.60
N SER A 249 0.35 8.13 6.04
CA SER A 249 1.52 8.78 5.47
C SER A 249 2.52 9.10 6.57
N GLY A 250 3.79 9.07 6.21
CA GLY A 250 4.90 9.39 7.09
C GLY A 250 6.05 10.00 6.31
N SER A 251 7.11 10.34 7.02
CA SER A 251 8.33 10.88 6.45
C SER A 251 9.57 10.16 6.99
N ALA A 252 10.67 10.29 6.28
CA ALA A 252 11.99 9.90 6.74
C ALA A 252 13.01 10.91 6.24
N THR A 253 14.09 11.14 6.98
CA THR A 253 15.25 11.90 6.50
C THR A 253 16.41 10.95 6.27
N VAL A 254 17.00 11.03 5.08
CA VAL A 254 18.14 10.20 4.73
C VAL A 254 19.38 10.71 5.50
N GLN A 255 20.03 9.84 6.22
CA GLN A 255 21.25 10.12 6.97
C GLN A 255 22.48 10.12 6.05
N ALA A 256 23.56 10.74 6.49
CA ALA A 256 24.84 10.62 5.81
C ALA A 256 25.24 9.12 5.67
N GLY A 257 25.51 8.69 4.45
CA GLY A 257 25.76 7.28 4.12
C GLY A 257 24.54 6.53 3.61
N GLY A 258 23.41 7.24 3.40
CA GLY A 258 22.29 6.76 2.63
C GLY A 258 21.29 5.88 3.37
N THR A 259 21.42 5.67 4.69
CA THR A 259 20.40 4.96 5.49
C THR A 259 19.25 5.88 5.88
N TRP A 260 18.06 5.31 6.06
CA TRP A 260 16.90 6.06 6.51
C TRP A 260 15.97 5.18 7.36
N THR A 261 15.28 5.81 8.30
CA THR A 261 14.22 5.21 9.13
C THR A 261 13.05 6.19 9.16
N SER A 262 11.84 5.69 8.97
CA SER A 262 10.64 6.53 8.97
C SER A 262 10.24 6.95 10.38
N ASP A 263 9.42 8.00 10.45
CA ASP A 263 8.58 8.25 11.61
C ASP A 263 7.70 7.03 11.89
N ALA A 264 7.31 6.83 13.16
CA ALA A 264 6.38 5.77 13.53
C ALA A 264 4.99 6.02 12.93
N MET A 265 4.41 4.99 12.34
CA MET A 265 3.09 5.01 11.73
C MET A 265 2.17 4.04 12.46
N ASP A 266 1.08 4.55 13.02
CA ASP A 266 0.05 3.73 13.67
C ASP A 266 -0.92 3.17 12.62
N ILE A 267 -0.89 1.86 12.42
CA ILE A 267 -1.82 1.08 11.58
C ILE A 267 -2.62 0.05 12.40
N SER A 268 -2.61 0.15 13.73
CA SER A 268 -3.31 -0.78 14.63
C SER A 268 -4.83 -0.84 14.41
N HIS A 269 -5.39 0.23 13.83
CA HIS A 269 -6.82 0.32 13.51
C HIS A 269 -7.19 -0.17 12.11
N GLN A 270 -6.26 -0.80 11.41
CA GLN A 270 -6.52 -1.41 10.10
C GLN A 270 -6.82 -2.90 10.25
N THR A 271 -7.65 -3.43 9.35
CA THR A 271 -7.95 -4.87 9.30
C THR A 271 -6.71 -5.70 8.96
N ASN A 272 -6.69 -6.96 9.40
CA ASN A 272 -5.67 -7.90 8.97
C ASN A 272 -5.68 -8.06 7.44
N GLY A 273 -4.50 -8.12 6.84
CA GLY A 273 -4.39 -8.22 5.39
C GLY A 273 -3.02 -7.80 4.88
N THR A 274 -2.89 -7.77 3.56
CA THR A 274 -1.67 -7.33 2.89
C THR A 274 -1.75 -5.84 2.56
N TYR A 275 -0.67 -5.14 2.86
CA TYR A 275 -0.48 -3.71 2.64
C TYR A 275 0.77 -3.47 1.82
N THR A 276 0.85 -2.32 1.19
CA THR A 276 2.04 -1.87 0.47
C THR A 276 2.45 -0.52 1.04
N VAL A 277 3.73 -0.39 1.40
CA VAL A 277 4.36 0.90 1.63
C VAL A 277 5.02 1.35 0.33
N MET A 278 4.81 2.59 -0.06
CA MET A 278 5.49 3.28 -1.14
C MET A 278 6.33 4.41 -0.57
N VAL A 279 7.60 4.43 -0.92
CA VAL A 279 8.56 5.46 -0.53
C VAL A 279 8.92 6.26 -1.76
N THR A 280 8.76 7.57 -1.70
CA THR A 280 9.07 8.51 -2.78
C THR A 280 10.02 9.57 -2.27
N GLY A 281 11.05 9.87 -3.04
CA GLY A 281 11.98 10.94 -2.74
C GLY A 281 12.44 11.68 -3.99
N THR A 282 12.71 12.97 -3.84
CA THR A 282 13.33 13.82 -4.86
C THR A 282 14.71 14.25 -4.36
N ASN A 283 15.76 13.96 -5.12
CA ASN A 283 17.10 14.33 -4.71
C ASN A 283 17.41 15.81 -5.01
N SER A 284 18.59 16.30 -4.62
CA SER A 284 18.98 17.69 -4.84
C SER A 284 19.23 18.05 -6.32
N ALA A 285 19.31 17.05 -7.23
CA ALA A 285 19.33 17.27 -8.68
C ALA A 285 17.91 17.34 -9.30
N GLY A 286 16.84 17.23 -8.48
CA GLY A 286 15.45 17.27 -8.94
C GLY A 286 14.91 15.95 -9.46
N ILE A 287 15.63 14.84 -9.34
CA ILE A 287 15.19 13.53 -9.80
C ILE A 287 14.34 12.87 -8.73
N GLU A 288 13.10 12.52 -9.10
CA GLU A 288 12.20 11.75 -8.26
C GLU A 288 12.30 10.24 -8.56
N VAL A 289 12.37 9.43 -7.51
CA VAL A 289 12.25 7.98 -7.61
C VAL A 289 11.31 7.47 -6.52
N SER A 290 10.66 6.34 -6.82
CA SER A 290 9.77 5.66 -5.90
C SER A 290 10.11 4.18 -5.84
N GLU A 291 9.97 3.59 -4.65
CA GLU A 291 10.11 2.16 -4.40
C GLU A 291 8.93 1.68 -3.57
N SER A 292 8.53 0.41 -3.71
CA SER A 292 7.41 -0.15 -2.96
C SER A 292 7.72 -1.54 -2.41
N GLN A 293 7.19 -1.82 -1.21
CA GLN A 293 7.37 -3.09 -0.52
C GLN A 293 6.03 -3.52 0.10
N SER A 294 5.66 -4.79 -0.10
CA SER A 294 4.49 -5.37 0.55
C SER A 294 4.84 -5.93 1.93
N PHE A 295 3.90 -5.84 2.87
CA PHE A 295 3.96 -6.44 4.20
C PHE A 295 2.57 -6.92 4.62
N THR A 296 2.49 -7.78 5.65
CA THR A 296 1.22 -8.31 6.16
C THR A 296 0.95 -7.76 7.55
N LEU A 297 -0.26 -7.23 7.78
CA LEU A 297 -0.76 -6.94 9.12
C LEU A 297 -1.50 -8.18 9.62
N ALA A 298 -1.09 -8.72 10.77
CA ALA A 298 -1.60 -9.96 11.36
C ALA A 298 -1.80 -9.79 12.87
N GLN A 299 -2.80 -8.99 13.25
CA GLN A 299 -3.22 -8.81 14.64
C GLN A 299 -4.04 -10.02 15.09
N SER A 300 -4.09 -10.27 16.41
CA SER A 300 -4.96 -11.31 16.98
C SER A 300 -6.43 -11.03 16.65
N LEU A 301 -7.22 -12.08 16.42
CA LEU A 301 -8.66 -11.96 16.19
C LEU A 301 -9.40 -11.85 17.54
N PRO A 302 -10.55 -11.15 17.61
CA PRO A 302 -11.35 -11.12 18.81
C PRO A 302 -11.89 -12.52 19.16
N THR A 303 -11.94 -12.86 20.45
CA THR A 303 -12.46 -14.12 20.97
C THR A 303 -13.52 -13.90 22.05
N LEU A 304 -14.58 -14.74 22.04
CA LEU A 304 -15.57 -14.78 23.09
C LEU A 304 -14.95 -15.51 24.30
N THR A 305 -14.85 -14.84 25.45
CA THR A 305 -14.19 -15.35 26.66
C THR A 305 -15.16 -15.88 27.68
N ASN A 306 -16.36 -15.27 27.78
CA ASN A 306 -17.37 -15.68 28.75
C ASN A 306 -18.79 -15.40 28.25
N VAL A 307 -19.75 -16.17 28.75
CA VAL A 307 -21.20 -15.97 28.55
C VAL A 307 -21.91 -16.15 29.86
N THR A 308 -22.81 -15.24 30.21
CA THR A 308 -23.70 -15.35 31.35
C THR A 308 -25.14 -15.19 30.91
N PHE A 309 -26.03 -15.95 31.55
CA PHE A 309 -27.49 -15.86 31.40
C PHE A 309 -28.09 -15.37 32.70
N THR A 310 -29.02 -14.40 32.62
CA THR A 310 -29.71 -13.89 33.78
C THR A 310 -31.23 -13.91 33.56
N PRO A 311 -31.96 -14.78 34.25
CA PRO A 311 -31.48 -15.78 35.21
C PRO A 311 -30.68 -16.93 34.56
N GLU A 312 -29.93 -17.71 35.36
CA GLU A 312 -29.06 -18.79 34.86
C GLU A 312 -29.80 -19.86 34.05
N HIS A 313 -31.07 -20.05 34.33
CA HIS A 313 -32.01 -20.87 33.57
C HIS A 313 -33.37 -20.18 33.48
N GLN A 314 -34.13 -20.43 32.42
CA GLN A 314 -35.41 -19.78 32.19
C GLN A 314 -36.39 -20.70 31.45
N ALA A 315 -37.70 -20.50 31.72
CA ALA A 315 -38.75 -21.27 31.06
C ALA A 315 -38.95 -20.82 29.60
N ILE A 316 -39.42 -21.73 28.75
CA ILE A 316 -39.82 -21.44 27.38
C ILE A 316 -40.84 -20.30 27.34
N GLY A 317 -40.67 -19.37 26.40
CA GLY A 317 -41.54 -18.21 26.23
C GLY A 317 -41.27 -17.05 27.19
N GLN A 318 -40.36 -17.21 28.15
CA GLN A 318 -39.95 -16.15 29.05
C GLN A 318 -38.67 -15.45 28.54
N SER A 319 -38.43 -14.22 28.98
CA SER A 319 -37.24 -13.46 28.59
C SER A 319 -36.04 -13.81 29.45
N VAL A 320 -34.86 -13.89 28.83
CA VAL A 320 -33.57 -14.03 29.49
C VAL A 320 -32.62 -12.98 28.94
N THR A 321 -31.80 -12.39 29.80
CA THR A 321 -30.73 -11.51 29.43
C THR A 321 -29.46 -12.32 29.18
N VAL A 322 -28.86 -12.18 28.00
CA VAL A 322 -27.59 -12.78 27.63
C VAL A 322 -26.50 -11.72 27.70
N THR A 323 -25.44 -11.99 28.44
CA THR A 323 -24.24 -11.14 28.50
C THR A 323 -23.06 -11.88 27.90
N LEU A 324 -22.37 -11.26 26.95
CA LEU A 324 -21.21 -11.78 26.22
C LEU A 324 -19.99 -10.95 26.58
N GLU A 325 -18.90 -11.59 26.96
CA GLU A 325 -17.61 -10.94 27.25
C GLU A 325 -16.57 -11.39 26.22
N PHE A 326 -15.85 -10.44 25.69
CA PHE A 326 -14.81 -10.65 24.67
C PHE A 326 -13.46 -10.16 25.20
N ASP A 327 -12.38 -10.68 24.64
CA ASP A 327 -11.00 -10.26 24.95
C ASP A 327 -10.64 -8.88 24.37
N LYS A 328 -11.49 -8.34 23.47
CA LYS A 328 -11.31 -7.06 22.79
C LYS A 328 -12.61 -6.27 22.71
N ALA A 329 -12.48 -4.95 22.62
CA ALA A 329 -13.59 -4.07 22.27
C ALA A 329 -14.10 -4.38 20.86
N LEU A 330 -15.43 -4.44 20.69
CA LEU A 330 -16.07 -4.77 19.42
C LEU A 330 -16.86 -3.57 18.86
N GLN A 331 -16.95 -3.52 17.53
CA GLN A 331 -17.86 -2.60 16.83
C GLN A 331 -19.21 -3.26 16.52
N GLY A 332 -19.31 -4.60 16.59
CA GLY A 332 -20.54 -5.35 16.34
C GLY A 332 -20.42 -6.82 16.69
N ALA A 333 -21.56 -7.43 17.04
CA ALA A 333 -21.70 -8.87 17.26
C ALA A 333 -23.12 -9.31 16.91
N VAL A 334 -23.29 -10.57 16.50
CA VAL A 334 -24.57 -11.22 16.30
C VAL A 334 -24.63 -12.45 17.19
N ALA A 335 -25.74 -12.61 17.92
CA ALA A 335 -25.98 -13.78 18.73
C ALA A 335 -27.39 -14.34 18.51
N GLU A 336 -27.54 -15.66 18.61
CA GLU A 336 -28.78 -16.40 18.45
C GLU A 336 -28.90 -17.43 19.55
N LEU A 337 -30.03 -17.46 20.23
CA LEU A 337 -30.37 -18.48 21.22
C LEU A 337 -31.40 -19.42 20.58
N GLY A 338 -31.01 -20.69 20.38
CA GLY A 338 -31.86 -21.71 19.72
C GLY A 338 -32.38 -21.26 18.36
N GLY A 339 -31.59 -20.55 17.57
CA GLY A 339 -31.96 -19.98 16.24
C GLY A 339 -32.77 -18.69 16.31
N THR A 340 -33.09 -18.16 17.49
CA THR A 340 -33.75 -16.85 17.66
C THR A 340 -32.70 -15.78 17.84
N THR A 341 -32.64 -14.82 16.89
CA THR A 341 -31.69 -13.71 16.92
C THR A 341 -31.96 -12.76 18.10
N ILE A 342 -30.91 -12.40 18.84
CA ILE A 342 -30.96 -11.42 19.92
C ILE A 342 -30.91 -10.01 19.32
N THR A 343 -32.05 -9.44 18.96
CA THR A 343 -32.17 -8.16 18.25
C THR A 343 -31.83 -6.94 19.11
N SER A 344 -31.85 -7.09 20.45
CA SER A 344 -31.52 -6.06 21.44
C SER A 344 -30.04 -6.07 21.85
N LEU A 345 -29.20 -6.90 21.21
CA LEU A 345 -27.79 -7.05 21.56
C LEU A 345 -27.02 -5.74 21.32
N VAL A 346 -26.51 -5.13 22.37
CA VAL A 346 -25.80 -3.85 22.35
C VAL A 346 -24.59 -3.88 23.28
N ALA A 347 -23.56 -3.09 22.96
CA ALA A 347 -22.43 -2.88 23.85
C ALA A 347 -22.87 -2.17 25.13
N THR A 348 -22.28 -2.52 26.26
CA THR A 348 -22.40 -1.80 27.53
C THR A 348 -21.51 -0.54 27.53
N ALA A 349 -21.24 0.03 28.70
CA ALA A 349 -20.22 1.10 28.83
C ALA A 349 -18.81 0.59 28.50
N ASP A 350 -18.57 -0.71 28.63
CA ASP A 350 -17.38 -1.40 28.17
C ASP A 350 -17.69 -2.06 26.81
N PRO A 351 -17.06 -1.62 25.72
CA PRO A 351 -17.32 -2.18 24.38
C PRO A 351 -16.83 -3.61 24.17
N SER A 352 -16.14 -4.21 25.13
CA SER A 352 -15.82 -5.64 25.15
C SER A 352 -16.94 -6.49 25.78
N VAL A 353 -17.96 -5.87 26.37
CA VAL A 353 -19.10 -6.52 27.02
C VAL A 353 -20.38 -6.14 26.32
N TRP A 354 -21.11 -7.13 25.84
CA TRP A 354 -22.37 -6.97 25.10
C TRP A 354 -23.51 -7.65 25.82
N THR A 355 -24.67 -7.04 25.86
CA THR A 355 -25.86 -7.59 26.53
C THR A 355 -27.10 -7.41 25.66
N GLY A 356 -28.04 -8.36 25.80
CA GLY A 356 -29.32 -8.28 25.10
C GLY A 356 -30.31 -9.29 25.63
N ASP A 357 -31.59 -8.99 25.47
CA ASP A 357 -32.70 -9.84 25.90
C ASP A 357 -33.24 -10.67 24.75
N VAL A 358 -33.60 -11.90 25.05
CA VAL A 358 -34.22 -12.81 24.09
C VAL A 358 -35.27 -13.68 24.80
N VAL A 359 -36.34 -14.00 24.10
CA VAL A 359 -37.34 -14.96 24.56
C VAL A 359 -36.84 -16.37 24.30
N VAL A 360 -36.86 -17.22 25.32
CA VAL A 360 -36.42 -18.61 25.21
C VAL A 360 -37.31 -19.36 24.19
N PRO A 361 -36.71 -19.89 23.10
CA PRO A 361 -37.48 -20.55 22.06
C PRO A 361 -38.01 -21.92 22.49
N SER A 362 -39.03 -22.41 21.79
CA SER A 362 -39.58 -23.71 22.01
C SER A 362 -38.61 -24.82 21.61
N THR A 363 -38.33 -25.75 22.51
CA THR A 363 -37.49 -26.93 22.27
C THR A 363 -37.91 -28.07 23.19
N SER A 364 -37.63 -29.29 22.79
CA SER A 364 -37.75 -30.50 23.63
C SER A 364 -36.48 -30.81 24.44
N GLU A 365 -35.37 -30.11 24.14
CA GLU A 365 -34.10 -30.37 24.79
C GLU A 365 -34.04 -29.79 26.21
N LEU A 366 -33.09 -30.28 27.02
CA LEU A 366 -32.86 -29.80 28.39
C LEU A 366 -32.22 -28.41 28.42
N ASN A 367 -31.54 -28.01 27.34
CA ASN A 367 -30.89 -26.72 27.18
C ASN A 367 -31.11 -26.17 25.78
N VAL A 368 -30.87 -24.90 25.63
CA VAL A 368 -30.90 -24.20 24.35
C VAL A 368 -29.50 -23.65 24.02
N GLY A 369 -28.99 -24.02 22.84
CA GLY A 369 -27.66 -23.61 22.39
C GLY A 369 -27.58 -22.12 22.01
N LEU A 370 -26.48 -21.48 22.36
CA LEU A 370 -26.16 -20.13 21.95
C LEU A 370 -25.16 -20.18 20.79
N VAL A 371 -25.42 -19.41 19.73
CA VAL A 371 -24.50 -19.17 18.61
C VAL A 371 -24.11 -17.72 18.65
N VAL A 372 -22.79 -17.43 18.69
CA VAL A 372 -22.25 -16.08 18.60
C VAL A 372 -21.37 -16.02 17.35
N ARG A 373 -21.63 -15.09 16.46
CA ARG A 373 -20.97 -14.96 15.16
C ARG A 373 -20.87 -13.50 14.70
N ASP A 374 -20.13 -13.29 13.62
CA ASP A 374 -19.99 -11.99 12.95
C ASP A 374 -19.56 -10.86 13.91
N TYR A 375 -18.83 -11.20 14.99
CA TYR A 375 -18.31 -10.20 15.91
C TYR A 375 -16.95 -9.69 15.43
N GLN A 376 -16.85 -8.37 15.40
CA GLN A 376 -15.70 -7.66 14.85
C GLN A 376 -15.09 -6.73 15.88
N ASP A 377 -13.74 -6.73 15.97
CA ASP A 377 -13.01 -5.73 16.76
C ASP A 377 -13.09 -4.34 16.12
N LEU A 378 -12.56 -3.32 16.80
CA LEU A 378 -12.56 -1.95 16.30
C LEU A 378 -11.72 -1.75 15.03
N SER A 379 -10.82 -2.70 14.72
CA SER A 379 -10.05 -2.71 13.47
C SER A 379 -10.77 -3.42 12.32
N GLY A 380 -11.93 -4.05 12.59
CA GLY A 380 -12.72 -4.80 11.62
C GLY A 380 -12.32 -6.27 11.44
N ASN A 381 -11.41 -6.79 12.26
CA ASN A 381 -11.08 -8.22 12.24
C ASN A 381 -12.24 -9.03 12.83
N THR A 382 -12.64 -10.11 12.14
CA THR A 382 -13.79 -10.95 12.54
C THR A 382 -13.32 -12.16 13.32
N GLY A 383 -13.93 -12.40 14.49
CA GLY A 383 -13.69 -13.60 15.29
C GLY A 383 -14.41 -14.83 14.74
N SER A 384 -13.98 -16.00 15.20
CA SER A 384 -14.56 -17.27 14.79
C SER A 384 -15.91 -17.50 15.47
N GLN A 385 -16.88 -18.07 14.74
CA GLN A 385 -18.16 -18.46 15.32
C GLN A 385 -17.96 -19.35 16.56
N ASN A 386 -18.72 -19.05 17.63
CA ASN A 386 -18.72 -19.80 18.88
C ASN A 386 -20.09 -20.46 19.11
N THR A 387 -20.09 -21.75 19.47
CA THR A 387 -21.28 -22.56 19.77
C THR A 387 -21.10 -23.38 21.07
N ALA A 388 -20.10 -23.01 21.89
CA ALA A 388 -19.72 -23.77 23.07
C ALA A 388 -20.66 -23.55 24.27
N TYR A 389 -21.54 -22.56 24.22
CA TYR A 389 -22.38 -22.16 25.33
C TYR A 389 -23.84 -22.57 25.10
N SER A 390 -24.51 -22.94 26.17
CA SER A 390 -25.94 -23.24 26.18
C SER A 390 -26.55 -22.83 27.50
N MET A 391 -27.83 -22.50 27.49
CA MET A 391 -28.61 -22.13 28.68
C MET A 391 -29.53 -23.32 29.06
N PRO A 392 -29.50 -23.78 30.30
CA PRO A 392 -30.52 -24.75 30.79
C PRO A 392 -31.92 -24.15 30.74
N ILE A 393 -32.89 -24.95 30.36
CA ILE A 393 -34.29 -24.57 30.39
C ILE A 393 -34.87 -24.97 31.74
N THR A 394 -35.64 -24.08 32.37
CA THR A 394 -36.36 -24.35 33.59
C THR A 394 -37.27 -25.58 33.38
N PRO A 395 -37.09 -26.68 34.14
CA PRO A 395 -37.97 -27.82 34.07
C PRO A 395 -39.34 -27.49 34.64
N THR A 396 -40.35 -28.31 34.32
CA THR A 396 -41.69 -28.15 34.87
C THR A 396 -42.11 -29.41 35.62
N ILE A 397 -42.86 -29.21 36.70
CA ILE A 397 -43.47 -30.30 37.49
C ILE A 397 -44.97 -30.01 37.53
N HIS A 398 -45.74 -31.00 37.17
CA HIS A 398 -47.17 -30.98 37.31
C HIS A 398 -47.56 -32.02 38.40
N LEU A 399 -48.31 -31.55 39.41
CA LEU A 399 -48.82 -32.36 40.49
C LEU A 399 -50.26 -32.75 40.16
N ASP A 400 -50.58 -34.07 40.20
CA ASP A 400 -51.90 -34.54 39.98
C ASP A 400 -52.84 -34.18 41.16
N VAL A 401 -54.10 -34.13 40.87
CA VAL A 401 -55.13 -33.87 41.93
C VAL A 401 -55.07 -34.93 43.02
N ILE A 402 -54.86 -34.45 44.23
CA ILE A 402 -54.88 -35.32 45.41
C ILE A 402 -56.29 -35.30 46.06
N ASN A 403 -56.93 -36.45 46.18
CA ASN A 403 -58.22 -36.56 46.85
C ASN A 403 -58.02 -36.56 48.36
N ASP A 404 -59.11 -36.22 49.12
CA ASP A 404 -59.10 -36.32 50.55
C ASP A 404 -58.77 -37.74 51.00
N VAL A 405 -57.91 -37.87 52.02
CA VAL A 405 -57.36 -39.12 52.52
C VAL A 405 -58.09 -39.47 53.83
N THR A 406 -58.78 -40.58 53.83
CA THR A 406 -59.53 -41.01 55.00
C THR A 406 -59.24 -42.48 55.35
N GLY A 407 -59.00 -42.74 56.63
CA GLY A 407 -58.82 -44.07 57.16
C GLY A 407 -57.54 -44.82 56.83
N VAL A 408 -56.56 -44.12 56.25
CA VAL A 408 -55.20 -44.58 55.90
C VAL A 408 -54.13 -43.57 56.30
N GLU A 409 -52.92 -44.03 56.55
CA GLU A 409 -51.80 -43.18 57.00
C GLU A 409 -50.81 -42.94 55.89
N SER A 410 -51.20 -43.15 54.65
CA SER A 410 -50.36 -42.86 53.48
C SER A 410 -51.17 -42.27 52.32
N VAL A 411 -50.51 -41.47 51.45
CA VAL A 411 -51.11 -40.96 50.26
C VAL A 411 -50.17 -41.22 49.09
N THR A 412 -50.71 -41.69 47.96
CA THR A 412 -49.97 -41.74 46.70
C THR A 412 -49.97 -40.37 46.11
N VAL A 413 -48.78 -39.78 45.91
CA VAL A 413 -48.53 -38.54 45.24
C VAL A 413 -47.94 -38.82 43.87
N SER A 414 -48.57 -38.33 42.84
CA SER A 414 -48.12 -38.56 41.45
C SER A 414 -48.17 -37.26 40.60
N GLY A 415 -47.54 -37.32 39.46
CA GLY A 415 -47.57 -36.26 38.53
C GLY A 415 -46.76 -36.53 37.28
N SER A 416 -46.62 -35.46 36.48
CA SER A 416 -45.74 -35.46 35.30
C SER A 416 -44.66 -34.40 35.43
N SER A 417 -43.60 -34.57 34.68
CA SER A 417 -42.49 -33.61 34.64
C SER A 417 -42.00 -33.46 33.21
N GLU A 418 -41.48 -32.29 32.90
CA GLU A 418 -40.78 -32.07 31.64
C GLU A 418 -39.36 -31.60 31.95
N ARG A 419 -38.39 -32.02 31.12
CA ARG A 419 -36.96 -31.65 31.23
C ARG A 419 -36.28 -32.20 32.48
N PHE A 420 -36.77 -33.36 32.94
CA PHE A 420 -36.07 -34.27 33.83
C PHE A 420 -35.72 -35.53 33.04
N GLU A 421 -34.57 -36.12 33.30
CA GLU A 421 -34.23 -37.41 32.72
C GLU A 421 -34.73 -38.56 33.61
N ASP A 422 -34.92 -39.74 33.00
CA ASP A 422 -35.23 -40.94 33.75
C ASP A 422 -34.16 -41.20 34.82
N GLY A 423 -34.62 -41.37 36.05
CA GLY A 423 -33.75 -41.59 37.20
C GLY A 423 -33.47 -40.36 38.05
N GLU A 424 -33.86 -39.17 37.61
CA GLU A 424 -33.79 -37.94 38.44
C GLU A 424 -34.89 -37.93 39.51
N PHE A 425 -34.71 -37.14 40.56
CA PHE A 425 -35.55 -37.13 41.72
C PHE A 425 -36.44 -35.91 41.81
N ILE A 426 -37.67 -36.12 42.27
CA ILE A 426 -38.65 -35.11 42.64
C ILE A 426 -38.81 -35.20 44.18
N ASP A 427 -38.56 -34.05 44.83
CA ASP A 427 -38.72 -33.94 46.28
C ASP A 427 -40.18 -33.59 46.64
N ILE A 428 -40.74 -34.28 47.59
CA ILE A 428 -42.10 -34.12 48.01
C ILE A 428 -42.13 -33.89 49.53
N LYS A 429 -42.87 -32.82 49.92
CA LYS A 429 -43.03 -32.44 51.29
C LYS A 429 -44.52 -32.19 51.60
N ALA A 430 -45.08 -32.89 52.55
CA ALA A 430 -46.42 -32.64 53.10
C ALA A 430 -46.30 -31.87 54.42
N VAL A 431 -47.13 -30.82 54.61
CA VAL A 431 -47.11 -29.98 55.82
C VAL A 431 -48.55 -29.85 56.35
N ASP A 432 -48.77 -30.18 57.63
CA ASP A 432 -50.07 -29.97 58.28
C ASP A 432 -50.25 -28.50 58.77
N ALA A 433 -51.44 -28.24 59.35
CA ALA A 433 -51.77 -26.86 59.81
C ALA A 433 -50.88 -26.38 60.98
N ASP A 434 -50.24 -27.27 61.73
CA ASP A 434 -49.37 -26.98 62.89
C ASP A 434 -47.86 -26.92 62.43
N GLY A 435 -47.58 -27.20 61.17
CA GLY A 435 -46.22 -27.15 60.58
C GLY A 435 -45.42 -28.43 60.75
N ALA A 436 -46.07 -29.56 61.15
CA ALA A 436 -45.38 -30.86 61.09
C ALA A 436 -45.21 -31.30 59.64
N GLU A 437 -44.08 -31.95 59.33
CA GLU A 437 -43.67 -32.29 57.97
C GLU A 437 -43.54 -33.79 57.77
N ALA A 438 -43.97 -34.25 56.61
CA ALA A 438 -43.64 -35.59 56.09
C ALA A 438 -42.95 -35.41 54.75
N THR A 439 -41.83 -36.08 54.50
CA THR A 439 -41.03 -35.96 53.31
C THR A 439 -40.88 -37.26 52.55
N GLY A 440 -40.82 -37.19 51.24
CA GLY A 440 -40.59 -38.30 50.35
C GLY A 440 -39.90 -37.90 49.07
N MET A 441 -39.50 -38.86 48.29
CA MET A 441 -38.87 -38.64 46.97
C MET A 441 -39.52 -39.57 45.94
N ALA A 442 -39.76 -39.08 44.76
CA ALA A 442 -40.15 -39.83 43.59
C ALA A 442 -39.06 -39.85 42.55
N THR A 443 -38.95 -40.95 41.82
CA THR A 443 -38.02 -41.03 40.67
C THR A 443 -38.80 -40.79 39.39
N VAL A 444 -38.26 -39.94 38.51
CA VAL A 444 -38.84 -39.68 37.18
C VAL A 444 -38.64 -40.93 36.31
N LEU A 445 -39.68 -41.37 35.63
CA LEU A 445 -39.65 -42.44 34.65
C LEU A 445 -40.62 -42.08 33.49
N SER A 446 -40.09 -41.90 32.26
CA SER A 446 -40.91 -41.55 31.10
C SER A 446 -41.82 -40.34 31.37
N ASP A 447 -41.21 -39.24 31.83
CA ASP A 447 -41.84 -37.96 32.15
C ASP A 447 -42.93 -38.03 33.23
N SER A 448 -43.02 -39.11 33.99
CA SER A 448 -43.97 -39.32 35.07
C SER A 448 -43.24 -39.69 36.36
N TRP A 449 -43.86 -39.39 37.48
CA TRP A 449 -43.31 -39.72 38.79
C TRP A 449 -44.44 -40.07 39.76
N THR A 450 -44.19 -40.99 40.71
CA THR A 450 -45.14 -41.40 41.75
C THR A 450 -44.40 -41.91 42.98
N THR A 451 -44.93 -41.63 44.12
CA THR A 451 -44.46 -42.21 45.40
C THR A 451 -45.58 -42.26 46.42
N ASP A 452 -45.47 -43.18 47.39
CA ASP A 452 -46.33 -43.20 48.55
C ASP A 452 -45.65 -42.40 49.67
N LEU A 453 -46.39 -41.46 50.26
CA LEU A 453 -45.93 -40.62 51.36
C LEU A 453 -46.59 -41.02 52.65
N ASP A 454 -45.81 -41.34 53.69
CA ASP A 454 -46.28 -41.65 55.03
C ASP A 454 -46.76 -40.36 55.74
N LEU A 455 -48.06 -40.34 56.10
CA LEU A 455 -48.70 -39.23 56.79
C LEU A 455 -48.89 -39.50 58.30
N SER A 456 -48.41 -40.62 58.81
CA SER A 456 -48.66 -41.08 60.22
C SER A 456 -48.18 -40.04 61.25
N GLY A 457 -47.20 -39.24 60.94
CA GLY A 457 -46.63 -38.15 61.75
C GLY A 457 -47.42 -36.85 61.73
N LEU A 458 -48.38 -36.69 60.79
CA LEU A 458 -49.13 -35.44 60.59
C LEU A 458 -50.43 -35.47 61.38
N LYS A 459 -50.96 -34.31 61.76
CA LYS A 459 -52.27 -34.13 62.33
C LYS A 459 -53.37 -34.13 61.29
N GLU A 460 -54.53 -34.50 61.71
CA GLU A 460 -55.75 -34.42 60.91
C GLU A 460 -56.13 -32.99 60.58
N GLY A 461 -56.66 -32.82 59.39
CA GLY A 461 -57.07 -31.51 58.86
C GLY A 461 -56.52 -31.29 57.49
N VAL A 462 -56.39 -30.00 57.13
CA VAL A 462 -55.82 -29.56 55.82
C VAL A 462 -54.33 -29.84 55.84
N VAL A 463 -53.85 -30.56 54.84
CA VAL A 463 -52.44 -30.84 54.57
C VAL A 463 -52.10 -30.21 53.21
N THR A 464 -50.96 -29.50 53.13
CA THR A 464 -50.44 -28.96 51.90
C THR A 464 -49.26 -29.82 51.44
N ILE A 465 -49.29 -30.27 50.18
CA ILE A 465 -48.17 -30.90 49.51
C ILE A 465 -47.40 -29.85 48.75
N TYR A 466 -46.09 -29.86 48.87
CA TYR A 466 -45.13 -29.12 48.08
C TYR A 466 -44.28 -30.10 47.30
N VAL A 467 -44.10 -29.83 46.01
CA VAL A 467 -43.30 -30.68 45.12
C VAL A 467 -42.32 -29.80 44.36
N ASN A 468 -41.06 -30.13 44.48
CA ASN A 468 -39.99 -29.45 43.74
C ASN A 468 -38.95 -30.47 43.24
N GLY A 469 -38.05 -29.98 42.40
CA GLY A 469 -36.98 -30.82 41.88
C GLY A 469 -35.99 -29.97 41.08
N THR A 470 -34.76 -30.46 41.00
CA THR A 470 -33.69 -29.87 40.22
C THR A 470 -33.14 -30.91 39.26
N ASN A 471 -33.08 -30.60 37.98
CA ASN A 471 -32.59 -31.53 36.97
C ASN A 471 -31.04 -31.57 36.94
N LYS A 472 -30.46 -32.49 36.18
CA LYS A 472 -29.00 -32.68 36.07
C LYS A 472 -28.22 -31.48 35.60
N LEU A 473 -28.86 -30.49 34.95
CA LEU A 473 -28.25 -29.22 34.54
C LEU A 473 -28.35 -28.17 35.66
N SER A 474 -28.73 -28.53 36.88
CA SER A 474 -28.91 -27.64 38.04
C SER A 474 -30.02 -26.61 37.86
N ALA A 475 -30.92 -26.79 36.90
CA ALA A 475 -32.11 -25.97 36.75
C ALA A 475 -33.22 -26.49 37.68
N SER A 476 -33.77 -25.61 38.52
CA SER A 476 -34.84 -25.93 39.45
C SER A 476 -36.21 -25.63 38.85
N ALA A 477 -37.16 -26.55 39.04
CA ALA A 477 -38.56 -26.33 38.70
C ALA A 477 -39.21 -25.35 39.67
N GLU A 478 -40.23 -24.65 39.21
CA GLU A 478 -41.12 -23.91 40.10
C GLU A 478 -41.88 -24.91 40.99
N GLU A 479 -42.00 -24.57 42.28
CA GLU A 479 -42.64 -25.46 43.26
C GLU A 479 -44.12 -25.61 42.94
N ALA A 480 -44.58 -26.83 42.75
CA ALA A 480 -46.00 -27.17 42.63
C ALA A 480 -46.59 -27.48 43.98
N GLN A 481 -47.82 -27.06 44.20
CA GLN A 481 -48.51 -27.32 45.49
C GLN A 481 -49.96 -27.70 45.29
N ALA A 482 -50.46 -28.55 46.21
CA ALA A 482 -51.85 -28.91 46.31
C ALA A 482 -52.26 -29.16 47.80
N THR A 483 -53.55 -29.03 48.10
CA THR A 483 -54.07 -29.23 49.42
C THR A 483 -55.13 -30.33 49.39
N PHE A 484 -55.18 -31.15 50.47
CA PHE A 484 -56.25 -32.15 50.70
C PHE A 484 -56.59 -32.19 52.16
N ASN A 485 -57.74 -32.79 52.50
CA ASN A 485 -58.11 -33.11 53.91
C ASN A 485 -57.60 -34.50 54.29
N TYR A 486 -56.90 -34.56 55.42
CA TYR A 486 -56.40 -35.81 55.99
C TYR A 486 -57.25 -36.14 57.21
N ASP A 487 -57.93 -37.29 57.18
CA ASP A 487 -58.67 -37.86 58.27
C ASP A 487 -58.20 -39.31 58.54
N ARG A 488 -57.47 -39.51 59.61
CA ARG A 488 -56.85 -40.80 59.98
C ARG A 488 -57.91 -41.83 60.40
N PHE A 489 -59.05 -41.39 60.92
CA PHE A 489 -60.04 -42.23 61.42
C PHE A 489 -61.30 -42.25 60.56
N ALA A 490 -61.44 -43.26 59.73
CA ALA A 490 -62.66 -43.43 58.95
C ALA A 490 -63.88 -43.57 59.90
N SER A 491 -64.76 -42.59 59.93
CA SER A 491 -66.00 -42.77 60.68
C SER A 491 -66.87 -43.79 59.96
N THR A 492 -66.87 -45.01 60.50
CA THR A 492 -67.75 -46.14 60.09
C THR A 492 -69.16 -46.00 60.68
N ALA A 493 -69.71 -44.80 60.71
CA ALA A 493 -71.12 -44.66 61.04
C ALA A 493 -71.95 -45.16 59.86
N SER A 494 -72.31 -46.47 59.89
CA SER A 494 -73.29 -46.98 58.94
C SER A 494 -74.65 -46.42 59.30
N LEU A 495 -75.24 -45.61 58.50
CA LEU A 495 -76.63 -45.13 58.63
C LEU A 495 -77.65 -46.30 58.88
N GLY A 496 -77.28 -47.51 58.56
CA GLY A 496 -78.07 -48.71 58.82
C GLY A 496 -78.23 -49.04 60.29
N ALA A 497 -77.25 -48.85 61.14
CA ALA A 497 -77.30 -49.10 62.55
C ALA A 497 -78.13 -48.06 63.33
N VAL A 498 -78.02 -46.80 62.92
CA VAL A 498 -78.85 -45.73 63.51
C VAL A 498 -80.33 -45.88 63.13
N TYR A 499 -80.61 -46.31 61.91
CA TYR A 499 -81.99 -46.50 61.44
C TYR A 499 -82.65 -47.66 62.14
N ASN A 500 -81.98 -48.73 62.39
CA ASN A 500 -82.54 -49.91 63.14
C ASN A 500 -82.74 -49.59 64.62
N ARG A 501 -81.96 -48.84 65.27
CA ARG A 501 -82.15 -48.42 66.67
C ARG A 501 -83.35 -47.50 66.85
N TYR A 502 -83.51 -46.49 65.96
CA TYR A 502 -84.59 -45.54 66.03
C TYR A 502 -85.95 -46.18 65.79
N PHE A 503 -86.07 -47.21 64.97
CA PHE A 503 -87.31 -47.88 64.65
C PHE A 503 -87.62 -49.08 65.57
N SER A 504 -86.69 -49.60 66.34
CA SER A 504 -86.93 -50.68 67.27
C SER A 504 -87.44 -50.25 68.64
N ASP A 505 -87.11 -49.03 69.09
CA ASP A 505 -87.37 -48.59 70.45
C ASP A 505 -88.49 -47.51 70.57
N ASN A 506 -89.01 -46.93 69.50
CA ASN A 506 -90.04 -45.90 69.61
C ASN A 506 -91.28 -46.20 68.76
N LYS A 507 -92.20 -46.90 69.37
CA LYS A 507 -93.51 -47.22 68.78
C LYS A 507 -94.35 -45.99 68.39
N THR A 508 -94.02 -44.83 68.85
CA THR A 508 -94.73 -43.55 68.51
C THR A 508 -94.34 -42.95 67.15
N LEU A 509 -93.28 -43.41 66.54
CA LEU A 509 -92.87 -42.91 65.19
C LEU A 509 -93.45 -43.72 64.03
N LYS A 510 -94.24 -44.77 64.29
CA LYS A 510 -94.93 -45.51 63.25
C LYS A 510 -96.09 -44.80 62.57
N ASN A 511 -96.46 -43.65 63.04
CA ASN A 511 -97.53 -42.85 62.44
C ASN A 511 -97.10 -41.46 61.88
N ALA A 512 -95.83 -41.23 61.71
CA ALA A 512 -95.30 -40.09 60.99
C ALA A 512 -94.60 -40.62 59.74
N ALA A 513 -95.39 -40.94 58.74
CA ALA A 513 -94.92 -41.15 57.40
C ALA A 513 -95.21 -39.93 56.59
#